data_15d57d30aad3652d3886d7ffd5137285
#
_entry.id   15d57d30aad3652d3886d7ffd5137285
#
_cell.length_a   1.000
_cell.length_b   1.000
_cell.length_c   1.000
_cell.angle_alpha   90.00
_cell.angle_beta   90.00
_cell.angle_gamma   90.00
#
_symmetry.space_group_name_H-M   'P 1'
#
loop_
_entity.id
_entity.type
_entity.pdbx_description
1 polymer ?
#
loop_
_entity_poly.entity_id
_entity_poly.type
_entity_poly.pdbx_seq_one_letter_code
_entity_poly.pdbx_strand_id
1 'polypeptide(L)'
;MFKFGKMKSLTMKYLGEPCLHQKAARIEEITDDIRSLGEAMLEVMYKQNGVGLAAPQVGISLRLVTLDVPEPKEPGMPLSPGERELLPQMPLVLVNPEIESFSAVTEVGEEGCLSVPKLYAPVERPVSVVLKTTLLDGRQIRVDCGGVLARALQHELDHLDGVVYVQRVKDPDYAEILPQLQKIYKKYGPRGYKINRLV
;
A
#
# COMPACT_ATOMS: atom_id res chain seq x y z
N MET A 1 19.44 13.89 -7.11
CA MET A 1 19.47 14.18 -5.66
C MET A 1 18.19 14.96 -5.35
N PHE A 2 17.18 14.31 -4.79
CA PHE A 2 15.93 14.97 -4.40
C PHE A 2 16.21 15.75 -3.11
N LYS A 3 16.20 17.08 -3.17
CA LYS A 3 16.22 17.93 -1.98
C LYS A 3 14.78 18.23 -1.61
N PHE A 4 14.26 17.59 -0.59
CA PHE A 4 13.02 18.02 0.05
C PHE A 4 13.38 19.24 0.95
N GLY A 5 13.38 20.46 0.38
CA GLY A 5 13.30 21.66 1.22
C GLY A 5 12.10 21.54 2.15
N LYS A 6 12.09 22.19 3.34
CA LYS A 6 11.02 22.11 4.39
C LYS A 6 9.74 21.49 3.85
N MET A 7 9.47 20.22 4.16
CA MET A 7 8.39 19.45 3.52
C MET A 7 7.08 20.22 3.68
N LYS A 8 6.52 20.67 2.56
CA LYS A 8 5.14 21.10 2.48
C LYS A 8 4.30 19.90 2.89
N SER A 9 3.24 20.10 3.67
CA SER A 9 2.35 19.04 4.11
C SER A 9 2.01 18.11 2.95
N LEU A 10 2.24 16.81 3.12
CA LEU A 10 1.87 15.79 2.13
C LEU A 10 0.35 15.80 1.92
N THR A 11 -0.09 15.63 0.68
CA THR A 11 -1.51 15.59 0.34
C THR A 11 -1.85 14.29 -0.35
N MET A 12 -2.95 13.66 0.08
CA MET A 12 -3.45 12.44 -0.54
C MET A 12 -3.73 12.60 -2.03
N LYS A 13 -3.38 11.58 -2.78
CA LYS A 13 -3.71 11.39 -4.19
C LYS A 13 -4.82 10.36 -4.31
N TYR A 14 -5.73 10.61 -5.24
CA TYR A 14 -6.94 9.81 -5.39
C TYR A 14 -7.00 9.13 -6.75
N LEU A 15 -7.79 8.07 -6.83
CA LEU A 15 -8.00 7.30 -8.05
C LEU A 15 -8.24 8.21 -9.25
N GLY A 16 -7.46 7.97 -10.31
CA GLY A 16 -7.44 8.79 -11.53
C GLY A 16 -6.25 9.76 -11.62
N GLU A 17 -5.52 10.00 -10.52
CA GLU A 17 -4.28 10.78 -10.61
C GLU A 17 -3.14 9.93 -11.20
N PRO A 18 -2.37 10.44 -12.19
CA PRO A 18 -1.38 9.66 -12.93
C PRO A 18 -0.30 8.99 -12.08
N CYS A 19 0.07 9.60 -10.95
CA CYS A 19 1.10 9.07 -10.05
C CYS A 19 0.72 7.71 -9.42
N LEU A 20 -0.58 7.38 -9.36
CA LEU A 20 -1.06 6.09 -8.84
C LEU A 20 -0.97 4.95 -9.87
N HIS A 21 -0.66 5.28 -11.12
CA HIS A 21 -0.58 4.33 -12.23
C HIS A 21 0.82 4.27 -12.84
N GLN A 22 1.82 4.68 -12.07
CA GLN A 22 3.23 4.69 -12.49
C GLN A 22 4.07 3.87 -11.53
N LYS A 23 5.03 3.12 -12.06
CA LYS A 23 5.97 2.37 -11.25
C LYS A 23 6.88 3.33 -10.48
N ALA A 24 6.97 3.14 -9.17
CA ALA A 24 7.80 3.93 -8.28
C ALA A 24 9.29 3.58 -8.42
N ALA A 25 10.15 4.59 -8.35
CA ALA A 25 11.60 4.43 -8.45
C ALA A 25 12.21 3.86 -7.16
N ARG A 26 13.28 3.10 -7.29
CA ARG A 26 14.06 2.63 -6.14
C ARG A 26 14.74 3.80 -5.43
N ILE A 27 14.91 3.64 -4.13
CA ILE A 27 15.68 4.55 -3.27
C ILE A 27 17.10 4.01 -3.22
N GLU A 28 18.07 4.78 -3.70
CA GLU A 28 19.47 4.36 -3.75
C GLU A 28 20.16 4.50 -2.38
N GLU A 29 19.75 5.50 -1.59
CA GLU A 29 20.34 5.80 -0.29
C GLU A 29 19.28 6.25 0.71
N ILE A 30 19.36 5.78 1.95
CA ILE A 30 18.49 6.19 3.06
C ILE A 30 19.05 7.44 3.70
N THR A 31 18.74 8.58 3.10
CA THR A 31 19.11 9.91 3.58
C THR A 31 18.16 10.41 4.68
N ASP A 32 18.51 11.51 5.35
CA ASP A 32 17.61 12.15 6.31
C ASP A 32 16.32 12.67 5.65
N ASP A 33 16.37 13.03 4.37
CA ASP A 33 15.16 13.36 3.60
C ASP A 33 14.21 12.17 3.47
N ILE A 34 14.73 10.95 3.24
CA ILE A 34 13.92 9.72 3.19
C ILE A 34 13.33 9.37 4.56
N ARG A 35 14.11 9.55 5.64
CA ARG A 35 13.63 9.36 7.02
C ARG A 35 12.47 10.31 7.32
N SER A 36 12.68 11.61 7.05
CA SER A 36 11.64 12.64 7.23
C SER A 36 10.40 12.41 6.38
N LEU A 37 10.56 11.87 5.15
CA LEU A 37 9.45 11.47 4.30
C LEU A 37 8.65 10.33 4.93
N GLY A 38 9.31 9.29 5.46
CA GLY A 38 8.67 8.17 6.13
C GLY A 38 7.84 8.64 7.34
N GLU A 39 8.40 9.53 8.17
CA GLU A 39 7.71 10.13 9.32
C GLU A 39 6.45 10.90 8.87
N ALA A 40 6.58 11.77 7.87
CA ALA A 40 5.44 12.52 7.36
C ALA A 40 4.38 11.64 6.69
N MET A 41 4.76 10.52 6.08
CA MET A 41 3.82 9.52 5.56
C MET A 41 3.05 8.84 6.68
N LEU A 42 3.70 8.49 7.80
CA LEU A 42 3.03 7.94 8.99
C LEU A 42 1.97 8.92 9.54
N GLU A 43 2.28 10.20 9.64
CA GLU A 43 1.33 11.23 10.07
C GLU A 43 0.10 11.28 9.15
N VAL A 44 0.31 11.23 7.82
CA VAL A 44 -0.80 11.22 6.85
C VAL A 44 -1.61 9.93 6.98
N MET A 45 -0.97 8.77 7.09
CA MET A 45 -1.61 7.47 7.28
C MET A 45 -2.56 7.48 8.48
N TYR A 46 -2.07 7.91 9.65
CA TYR A 46 -2.88 8.00 10.87
C TYR A 46 -4.02 9.00 10.76
N LYS A 47 -3.78 10.18 10.16
CA LYS A 47 -4.81 11.19 9.94
C LYS A 47 -5.95 10.69 9.06
N GLN A 48 -5.67 9.72 8.19
CA GLN A 48 -6.67 9.08 7.32
C GLN A 48 -7.23 7.77 7.90
N ASN A 49 -6.83 7.37 9.13
CA ASN A 49 -7.17 6.10 9.76
C ASN A 49 -6.76 4.87 8.92
N GLY A 50 -5.61 4.96 8.24
CA GLY A 50 -5.04 3.86 7.45
C GLY A 50 -4.13 2.96 8.28
N VAL A 51 -3.92 1.73 7.81
CA VAL A 51 -2.95 0.75 8.33
C VAL A 51 -1.74 0.60 7.42
N GLY A 52 -1.80 1.18 6.22
CA GLY A 52 -0.73 1.23 5.24
C GLY A 52 -0.82 2.48 4.38
N LEU A 53 0.31 2.91 3.83
CA LEU A 53 0.39 4.01 2.88
C LEU A 53 1.67 3.90 2.04
N ALA A 54 1.52 3.90 0.73
CA ALA A 54 2.63 3.94 -0.22
C ALA A 54 2.93 5.38 -0.69
N ALA A 55 4.19 5.70 -0.95
CA ALA A 55 4.60 7.04 -1.36
C ALA A 55 3.89 7.58 -2.61
N PRO A 56 3.54 6.78 -3.64
CA PRO A 56 2.71 7.26 -4.74
C PRO A 56 1.36 7.84 -4.31
N GLN A 57 0.77 7.36 -3.20
CA GLN A 57 -0.51 7.87 -2.67
C GLN A 57 -0.40 9.29 -2.07
N VAL A 58 0.81 9.78 -1.88
CA VAL A 58 1.08 11.18 -1.51
C VAL A 58 1.82 11.94 -2.63
N GLY A 59 1.85 11.38 -3.84
CA GLY A 59 2.41 12.02 -5.03
C GLY A 59 3.91 11.91 -5.18
N ILE A 60 4.57 11.01 -4.43
CA ILE A 60 6.01 10.79 -4.47
C ILE A 60 6.30 9.43 -5.07
N SER A 61 6.90 9.40 -6.26
CA SER A 61 7.17 8.16 -7.01
C SER A 61 8.45 7.46 -6.54
N LEU A 62 8.47 7.07 -5.25
CA LEU A 62 9.55 6.30 -4.61
C LEU A 62 9.02 5.01 -4.01
N ARG A 63 9.86 3.95 -4.00
CA ARG A 63 9.52 2.67 -3.36
C ARG A 63 9.68 2.78 -1.84
N LEU A 64 8.72 3.46 -1.20
CA LEU A 64 8.62 3.66 0.24
C LEU A 64 7.19 3.35 0.68
N VAL A 65 7.05 2.58 1.76
CA VAL A 65 5.77 2.17 2.33
C VAL A 65 5.80 2.37 3.84
N THR A 66 4.73 2.88 4.41
CA THR A 66 4.50 2.88 5.86
C THR A 66 3.42 1.87 6.21
N LEU A 67 3.59 1.17 7.33
CA LEU A 67 2.66 0.16 7.84
C LEU A 67 2.49 0.29 9.36
N ASP A 68 1.25 0.12 9.81
CA ASP A 68 0.88 -0.09 11.20
C ASP A 68 -0.31 -1.06 11.26
N VAL A 69 0.01 -2.34 11.08
CA VAL A 69 -0.98 -3.41 11.03
C VAL A 69 -1.28 -3.88 12.45
N PRO A 70 -2.56 -3.95 12.85
CA PRO A 70 -2.93 -4.42 14.17
C PRO A 70 -2.61 -5.91 14.36
N GLU A 71 -2.37 -6.31 15.60
CA GLU A 71 -2.28 -7.72 15.95
C GLU A 71 -3.58 -8.47 15.59
N PRO A 72 -3.50 -9.76 15.22
CA PRO A 72 -4.67 -10.60 15.00
C PRO A 72 -5.60 -10.60 16.22
N LYS A 73 -6.91 -10.43 15.96
CA LYS A 73 -7.92 -10.36 17.04
C LYS A 73 -8.27 -11.71 17.67
N GLU A 74 -7.99 -12.80 16.96
CA GLU A 74 -8.34 -14.14 17.43
C GLU A 74 -7.24 -14.72 18.32
N PRO A 75 -7.49 -14.95 19.62
CA PRO A 75 -6.50 -15.54 20.52
C PRO A 75 -6.11 -16.97 20.06
N GLY A 76 -4.82 -17.23 20.02
CA GLY A 76 -4.30 -18.57 19.70
C GLY A 76 -4.07 -18.86 18.23
N MET A 77 -4.34 -17.91 17.35
CA MET A 77 -3.97 -18.05 15.94
C MET A 77 -2.44 -18.03 15.80
N PRO A 78 -1.82 -19.05 15.16
CA PRO A 78 -0.36 -19.07 15.02
C PRO A 78 0.10 -17.95 14.10
N LEU A 79 0.93 -17.06 14.63
CA LEU A 79 1.56 -15.99 13.84
C LEU A 79 2.62 -16.56 12.89
N SER A 80 2.65 -16.06 11.68
CA SER A 80 3.77 -16.31 10.75
C SER A 80 5.11 -15.77 11.30
N PRO A 81 6.26 -16.20 10.78
CA PRO A 81 7.55 -15.63 11.18
C PRO A 81 7.58 -14.11 11.07
N GLY A 82 7.05 -13.54 9.98
CA GLY A 82 7.02 -12.11 9.75
C GLY A 82 6.10 -11.36 10.72
N GLU A 83 4.95 -11.92 11.08
CA GLU A 83 4.09 -11.31 12.08
C GLU A 83 4.78 -11.27 13.44
N ARG A 84 5.44 -12.37 13.87
CA ARG A 84 6.20 -12.39 15.13
C ARG A 84 7.35 -11.40 15.16
N GLU A 85 8.02 -11.19 14.02
CA GLU A 85 9.17 -10.29 13.92
C GLU A 85 8.76 -8.82 13.78
N LEU A 86 7.76 -8.52 12.91
CA LEU A 86 7.48 -7.17 12.48
C LEU A 86 6.37 -6.48 13.26
N LEU A 87 5.32 -7.19 13.72
CA LEU A 87 4.22 -6.56 14.47
C LEU A 87 4.70 -5.85 15.75
N PRO A 88 5.62 -6.40 16.56
CA PRO A 88 6.12 -5.70 17.74
C PRO A 88 6.95 -4.44 17.44
N GLN A 89 7.35 -4.25 16.19
CA GLN A 89 8.15 -3.10 15.74
C GLN A 89 7.29 -2.02 15.02
N MET A 90 5.97 -2.25 14.89
CA MET A 90 5.07 -1.26 14.26
C MET A 90 5.03 0.06 15.05
N PRO A 91 4.90 1.22 14.41
CA PRO A 91 4.79 1.38 12.95
C PRO A 91 6.14 1.22 12.24
N LEU A 92 6.11 0.71 11.01
CA LEU A 92 7.29 0.48 10.19
C LEU A 92 7.30 1.38 8.95
N VAL A 93 8.51 1.73 8.52
CA VAL A 93 8.77 2.32 7.21
C VAL A 93 9.66 1.36 6.42
N LEU A 94 9.16 0.88 5.29
CA LEU A 94 9.82 -0.11 4.44
C LEU A 94 10.41 0.58 3.21
N VAL A 95 11.71 0.44 3.01
CA VAL A 95 12.46 0.98 1.88
C VAL A 95 12.69 -0.11 0.85
N ASN A 96 12.32 0.16 -0.39
CA ASN A 96 12.43 -0.78 -1.52
C ASN A 96 11.83 -2.16 -1.21
N PRO A 97 10.62 -2.25 -0.64
CA PRO A 97 10.02 -3.55 -0.39
C PRO A 97 9.75 -4.30 -1.69
N GLU A 98 9.99 -5.61 -1.65
CA GLU A 98 9.76 -6.56 -2.74
C GLU A 98 9.13 -7.84 -2.17
N ILE A 99 8.24 -8.47 -2.93
CA ILE A 99 7.77 -9.82 -2.65
C ILE A 99 8.56 -10.78 -3.53
N GLU A 100 9.36 -11.65 -2.90
CA GLU A 100 10.16 -12.66 -3.61
C GLU A 100 9.34 -13.87 -4.04
N SER A 101 8.33 -14.24 -3.24
CA SER A 101 7.45 -15.36 -3.55
C SER A 101 6.09 -15.22 -2.89
N PHE A 102 5.12 -15.89 -3.47
CA PHE A 102 3.73 -15.95 -3.03
C PHE A 102 3.35 -17.39 -2.70
N SER A 103 2.47 -17.59 -1.70
CA SER A 103 1.86 -18.90 -1.49
C SER A 103 0.96 -19.28 -2.68
N ALA A 104 0.83 -20.59 -2.91
CA ALA A 104 -0.13 -21.11 -3.89
C ALA A 104 -1.58 -21.04 -3.38
N VAL A 105 -1.77 -21.01 -2.05
CA VAL A 105 -3.08 -20.87 -1.42
C VAL A 105 -3.47 -19.40 -1.43
N THR A 106 -4.70 -19.12 -1.86
CA THR A 106 -5.29 -17.78 -1.88
C THR A 106 -6.52 -17.71 -1.00
N GLU A 107 -6.87 -16.52 -0.56
CA GLU A 107 -8.12 -16.22 0.12
C GLU A 107 -8.74 -14.92 -0.40
N VAL A 108 -10.06 -14.85 -0.38
CA VAL A 108 -10.80 -13.63 -0.68
C VAL A 108 -11.03 -12.85 0.61
N GLY A 109 -10.69 -11.56 0.60
CA GLY A 109 -10.92 -10.67 1.73
C GLY A 109 -11.30 -9.28 1.25
N GLU A 110 -12.07 -8.54 2.06
CA GLU A 110 -12.47 -7.18 1.75
C GLU A 110 -11.26 -6.24 1.87
N GLU A 111 -11.05 -5.43 0.83
CA GLU A 111 -10.03 -4.38 0.80
C GLU A 111 -10.67 -3.01 0.57
N GLY A 112 -10.09 -2.00 1.20
CA GLY A 112 -10.33 -0.58 0.95
C GLY A 112 -9.01 0.13 0.77
N CYS A 113 -9.03 1.33 0.21
CA CYS A 113 -7.83 2.12 -0.05
C CYS A 113 -8.06 3.59 0.27
N LEU A 114 -7.09 4.24 0.89
CA LEU A 114 -7.14 5.68 1.18
C LEU A 114 -7.26 6.53 -0.09
N SER A 115 -6.72 6.03 -1.21
CA SER A 115 -6.84 6.65 -2.54
C SER A 115 -8.18 6.38 -3.23
N VAL A 116 -9.04 5.50 -2.67
CA VAL A 116 -10.38 5.17 -3.18
C VAL A 116 -11.39 5.30 -2.03
N PRO A 117 -11.76 6.52 -1.63
CA PRO A 117 -12.48 6.77 -0.39
C PRO A 117 -13.83 6.07 -0.32
N LYS A 118 -14.10 5.42 0.82
CA LYS A 118 -15.40 4.81 1.16
C LYS A 118 -15.88 3.75 0.17
N LEU A 119 -14.98 3.11 -0.52
CA LEU A 119 -15.26 1.98 -1.39
C LEU A 119 -14.46 0.78 -0.89
N TYR A 120 -15.14 -0.35 -0.74
CA TYR A 120 -14.57 -1.62 -0.36
C TYR A 120 -15.02 -2.67 -1.36
N ALA A 121 -14.17 -3.67 -1.61
CA ALA A 121 -14.51 -4.77 -2.50
C ALA A 121 -13.70 -6.02 -2.15
N PRO A 122 -14.21 -7.22 -2.50
CA PRO A 122 -13.49 -8.47 -2.30
C PRO A 122 -12.29 -8.56 -3.27
N VAL A 123 -11.12 -8.89 -2.72
CA VAL A 123 -9.90 -9.13 -3.48
C VAL A 123 -9.32 -10.48 -3.08
N GLU A 124 -9.02 -11.30 -4.07
CA GLU A 124 -8.32 -12.56 -3.86
C GLU A 124 -6.81 -12.30 -3.79
N ARG A 125 -6.17 -12.75 -2.69
CA ARG A 125 -4.72 -12.63 -2.46
C ARG A 125 -4.14 -13.95 -1.98
N PRO A 126 -2.86 -14.25 -2.33
CA PRO A 126 -2.06 -15.24 -1.61
C PRO A 126 -2.09 -15.02 -0.10
N VAL A 127 -2.26 -16.11 0.66
CA VAL A 127 -2.37 -16.04 2.13
C VAL A 127 -1.05 -15.73 2.82
N SER A 128 0.08 -16.00 2.16
CA SER A 128 1.40 -15.60 2.65
C SER A 128 2.33 -15.16 1.52
N VAL A 129 3.32 -14.35 1.88
CA VAL A 129 4.34 -13.81 0.97
C VAL A 129 5.70 -13.76 1.65
N VAL A 130 6.78 -13.97 0.91
CA VAL A 130 8.14 -13.71 1.40
C VAL A 130 8.49 -12.26 1.08
N LEU A 131 8.56 -11.43 2.11
CA LEU A 131 8.97 -10.03 2.05
C LEU A 131 10.50 -9.92 2.06
N LYS A 132 11.03 -9.08 1.18
CA LYS A 132 12.39 -8.54 1.26
C LYS A 132 12.33 -7.02 1.29
N THR A 133 12.99 -6.39 2.25
CA THR A 133 12.99 -4.93 2.41
C THR A 133 14.19 -4.44 3.20
N THR A 134 14.40 -3.13 3.21
CA THR A 134 15.33 -2.46 4.13
C THR A 134 14.54 -1.55 5.06
N LEU A 135 14.82 -1.58 6.36
CA LEU A 135 14.25 -0.64 7.33
C LEU A 135 15.03 0.68 7.31
N LEU A 136 14.44 1.75 7.91
CA LEU A 136 15.10 3.07 7.96
C LEU A 136 16.44 3.07 8.70
N ASP A 137 16.68 2.11 9.59
CA ASP A 137 17.96 1.95 10.29
C ASP A 137 19.03 1.21 9.47
N GLY A 138 18.68 0.79 8.24
CA GLY A 138 19.56 0.09 7.30
C GLY A 138 19.53 -1.44 7.43
N ARG A 139 18.80 -2.01 8.39
CA ARG A 139 18.63 -3.47 8.51
C ARG A 139 17.88 -4.03 7.30
N GLN A 140 18.41 -5.09 6.72
CA GLN A 140 17.74 -5.85 5.68
C GLN A 140 16.90 -6.96 6.31
N ILE A 141 15.64 -7.03 5.88
CA ILE A 141 14.67 -8.03 6.33
C ILE A 141 14.34 -8.95 5.16
N ARG A 142 14.31 -10.25 5.43
CA ARG A 142 13.77 -11.28 4.53
C ARG A 142 12.99 -12.27 5.37
N VAL A 143 11.66 -12.24 5.27
CA VAL A 143 10.81 -13.02 6.17
C VAL A 143 9.48 -13.41 5.51
N ASP A 144 8.92 -14.57 5.89
CA ASP A 144 7.62 -15.04 5.45
C ASP A 144 6.51 -14.39 6.30
N CYS A 145 5.65 -13.62 5.65
CA CYS A 145 4.55 -12.88 6.24
C CYS A 145 3.21 -13.55 5.89
N GLY A 146 2.34 -13.72 6.87
CA GLY A 146 0.98 -14.24 6.72
C GLY A 146 -0.11 -13.24 7.11
N GLY A 147 -1.35 -13.69 7.11
CA GLY A 147 -2.49 -12.98 7.65
C GLY A 147 -2.72 -11.57 7.09
N VAL A 148 -3.16 -10.66 7.96
CA VAL A 148 -3.43 -9.26 7.58
C VAL A 148 -2.16 -8.56 7.12
N LEU A 149 -0.99 -8.90 7.69
CA LEU A 149 0.29 -8.34 7.29
C LEU A 149 0.61 -8.68 5.83
N ALA A 150 0.43 -9.93 5.42
CA ALA A 150 0.67 -10.34 4.03
C ALA A 150 -0.27 -9.62 3.05
N ARG A 151 -1.54 -9.42 3.42
CA ARG A 151 -2.51 -8.70 2.59
C ARG A 151 -2.13 -7.22 2.47
N ALA A 152 -1.80 -6.56 3.58
CA ALA A 152 -1.38 -5.17 3.59
C ALA A 152 -0.12 -4.94 2.75
N LEU A 153 0.89 -5.82 2.89
CA LEU A 153 2.10 -5.76 2.06
C LEU A 153 1.78 -5.85 0.57
N GLN A 154 0.95 -6.80 0.15
CA GLN A 154 0.55 -6.93 -1.25
C GLN A 154 -0.20 -5.71 -1.76
N HIS A 155 -1.08 -5.13 -0.93
CA HIS A 155 -1.82 -3.91 -1.27
C HIS A 155 -0.89 -2.72 -1.49
N GLU A 156 0.03 -2.47 -0.55
CA GLU A 156 0.95 -1.33 -0.64
C GLU A 156 1.99 -1.51 -1.76
N LEU A 157 2.46 -2.74 -2.02
CA LEU A 157 3.38 -2.99 -3.11
C LEU A 157 2.72 -2.85 -4.49
N ASP A 158 1.43 -3.16 -4.60
CA ASP A 158 0.66 -2.86 -5.81
C ASP A 158 0.76 -1.36 -6.14
N HIS A 159 0.60 -0.46 -5.14
CA HIS A 159 0.75 0.98 -5.36
C HIS A 159 2.15 1.36 -5.86
N LEU A 160 3.20 0.69 -5.38
CA LEU A 160 4.57 0.92 -5.88
C LEU A 160 4.76 0.47 -7.33
N ASP A 161 3.93 -0.46 -7.78
CA ASP A 161 3.95 -0.96 -9.16
C ASP A 161 2.86 -0.32 -10.05
N GLY A 162 2.19 0.74 -9.53
CA GLY A 162 1.18 1.51 -10.27
C GLY A 162 -0.18 0.84 -10.37
N VAL A 163 -0.47 -0.10 -9.46
CA VAL A 163 -1.73 -0.84 -9.39
C VAL A 163 -2.56 -0.36 -8.19
N VAL A 164 -3.85 -0.14 -8.40
CA VAL A 164 -4.81 0.12 -7.33
C VAL A 164 -5.69 -1.11 -7.14
N TYR A 165 -6.04 -1.46 -5.88
CA TYR A 165 -6.74 -2.71 -5.55
C TYR A 165 -7.99 -2.98 -6.39
N VAL A 166 -8.70 -1.94 -6.84
CA VAL A 166 -9.90 -2.08 -7.70
C VAL A 166 -9.59 -2.78 -9.04
N GLN A 167 -8.34 -2.78 -9.48
CA GLN A 167 -7.88 -3.52 -10.67
C GLN A 167 -7.75 -5.03 -10.40
N ARG A 168 -7.72 -5.45 -9.13
CA ARG A 168 -7.69 -6.84 -8.68
C ARG A 168 -9.08 -7.43 -8.47
N VAL A 169 -10.12 -6.59 -8.37
CA VAL A 169 -11.49 -7.03 -8.17
C VAL A 169 -11.96 -7.79 -9.40
N LYS A 170 -12.53 -8.99 -9.18
CA LYS A 170 -13.06 -9.85 -10.25
C LYS A 170 -14.51 -9.50 -10.58
N ASP A 171 -14.98 -9.85 -11.78
CA ASP A 171 -16.40 -9.90 -12.09
C ASP A 171 -17.08 -11.04 -11.29
N PRO A 172 -18.30 -10.89 -10.76
CA PRO A 172 -19.22 -9.75 -10.94
C PRO A 172 -18.98 -8.56 -9.99
N ASP A 173 -18.16 -8.70 -8.94
CA ASP A 173 -17.98 -7.69 -7.88
C ASP A 173 -17.51 -6.33 -8.47
N TYR A 174 -16.69 -6.36 -9.53
CA TYR A 174 -16.29 -5.13 -10.21
C TYR A 174 -17.48 -4.38 -10.80
N ALA A 175 -18.47 -5.08 -11.36
CA ALA A 175 -19.67 -4.47 -11.90
C ALA A 175 -20.52 -3.77 -10.82
N GLU A 176 -20.54 -4.32 -9.61
CA GLU A 176 -21.26 -3.72 -8.47
C GLU A 176 -20.63 -2.42 -8.00
N ILE A 177 -19.28 -2.35 -7.97
CA ILE A 177 -18.57 -1.14 -7.53
C ILE A 177 -18.41 -0.07 -8.62
N LEU A 178 -18.58 -0.42 -9.90
CA LEU A 178 -18.34 0.48 -11.04
C LEU A 178 -19.06 1.82 -10.96
N PRO A 179 -20.36 1.91 -10.57
CA PRO A 179 -21.05 3.20 -10.46
C PRO A 179 -20.40 4.13 -9.42
N GLN A 180 -19.85 3.57 -8.35
CA GLN A 180 -19.20 4.32 -7.29
C GLN A 180 -17.78 4.73 -7.71
N LEU A 181 -17.04 3.85 -8.39
CA LEU A 181 -15.76 4.16 -9.01
C LEU A 181 -15.87 5.33 -9.99
N GLN A 182 -16.90 5.34 -10.84
CA GLN A 182 -17.14 6.43 -11.78
C GLN A 182 -17.36 7.78 -11.07
N LYS A 183 -18.05 7.79 -9.92
CA LYS A 183 -18.23 9.01 -9.10
C LYS A 183 -16.91 9.49 -8.52
N ILE A 184 -16.08 8.58 -7.98
CA ILE A 184 -14.76 8.90 -7.44
C ILE A 184 -13.87 9.47 -8.54
N TYR A 185 -13.83 8.80 -9.68
CA TYR A 185 -13.03 9.22 -10.82
C TYR A 185 -13.47 10.57 -11.37
N LYS A 186 -14.79 10.81 -11.47
CA LYS A 186 -15.35 12.12 -11.89
C LYS A 186 -14.92 13.24 -10.95
N LYS A 187 -14.76 12.96 -9.67
CA LYS A 187 -14.37 13.94 -8.65
C LYS A 187 -12.88 14.23 -8.66
N TYR A 188 -12.04 13.24 -8.86
CA TYR A 188 -10.60 13.32 -8.65
C TYR A 188 -9.76 13.06 -9.90
N GLY A 189 -10.32 12.35 -10.89
CA GLY A 189 -9.61 11.98 -12.12
C GLY A 189 -9.52 13.11 -13.16
N PRO A 190 -8.76 12.91 -14.22
CA PRO A 190 -8.64 13.86 -15.33
C PRO A 190 -9.98 14.15 -15.98
N ARG A 191 -10.21 15.42 -16.37
CA ARG A 191 -11.46 15.83 -17.02
C ARG A 191 -11.65 15.10 -18.36
N GLY A 192 -12.84 14.55 -18.58
CA GLY A 192 -13.24 13.96 -19.87
C GLY A 192 -12.92 12.48 -20.04
N TYR A 193 -12.28 11.83 -19.07
CA TYR A 193 -12.01 10.40 -19.13
C TYR A 193 -13.18 9.59 -18.55
N LYS A 194 -13.59 8.53 -19.27
CA LYS A 194 -14.58 7.56 -18.78
C LYS A 194 -13.87 6.27 -18.42
N ILE A 195 -14.11 5.76 -17.20
CA ILE A 195 -13.65 4.43 -16.81
C ILE A 195 -14.56 3.40 -17.48
N ASN A 196 -14.03 2.63 -18.43
CA ASN A 196 -14.71 1.43 -18.93
C ASN A 196 -14.26 0.18 -18.16
N ARG A 197 -12.99 0.04 -17.90
CA ARG A 197 -12.31 -0.85 -16.93
C ARG A 197 -10.93 -0.25 -16.70
N LEU A 198 -10.47 -0.18 -15.46
CA LEU A 198 -9.07 0.13 -15.19
C LEU A 198 -8.28 -1.14 -15.52
N VAL A 199 -7.69 -1.21 -16.70
CA VAL A 199 -6.79 -2.30 -17.13
C VAL A 199 -5.36 -1.89 -16.83
#